data_43279ae37df75f9d2949c0e60a960db8
#
_entry.id   43279ae37df75f9d2949c0e60a960db8
#
_cell.length_a   1.000
_cell.length_b   1.000
_cell.length_c   1.000
_cell.angle_alpha   90.00
_cell.angle_beta   90.00
_cell.angle_gamma   90.00
#
_symmetry.space_group_name_H-M   'P 1'
#
loop_
_entity.id
_entity.type
_entity.pdbx_description
1 polymer ?
#
loop_
_entity_poly.entity_id
_entity_poly.type
_entity_poly.pdbx_seq_one_letter_code
_entity_poly.pdbx_strand_id
1 'polypeptide(L)'
;MRASFCLLSVSLALGACSSIPSTAPSNSPSTAPATAVATPTLAGTSWRLASFQANDDGRQALRPGSPDGFTLSFGQDGRLAVKLDCNRGNGPWQAVATDATGGTLTLGPVATTRAMCPPDAVGSRLAQDLPALRTWRLQDNRLYTGLPADAGVYVWERITP
;
A
#
# COMPACT_ATOMS: atom_id res chain seq x y z
N MET A 1 -57.90 -6.51 23.82
CA MET A 1 -59.28 -5.95 23.81
C MET A 1 -59.50 -5.33 22.45
N ARG A 2 -60.59 -5.83 21.77
CA ARG A 2 -61.34 -5.27 20.61
C ARG A 2 -60.48 -4.89 19.37
N ALA A 3 -60.43 -5.64 18.29
CA ALA A 3 -61.50 -6.04 17.32
C ALA A 3 -62.23 -4.83 16.73
N SER A 4 -61.99 -4.58 15.44
CA SER A 4 -63.06 -4.14 14.55
C SER A 4 -62.72 -4.45 13.09
N PHE A 5 -63.51 -5.30 12.51
CA PHE A 5 -63.67 -5.65 11.10
C PHE A 5 -64.30 -4.46 10.36
N CYS A 6 -63.96 -4.26 9.11
CA CYS A 6 -64.88 -3.69 8.12
C CYS A 6 -64.56 -4.28 6.74
N LEU A 7 -65.51 -5.04 6.27
CA LEU A 7 -65.72 -5.64 4.95
C LEU A 7 -66.36 -4.66 4.01
N LEU A 8 -66.40 -5.02 2.74
CA LEU A 8 -67.17 -4.55 1.56
C LEU A 8 -66.38 -3.53 0.69
N SER A 9 -66.38 -3.61 -0.61
CA SER A 9 -67.23 -4.27 -1.61
C SER A 9 -66.53 -4.43 -2.94
N VAL A 10 -66.86 -5.44 -3.67
CA VAL A 10 -66.64 -5.80 -5.06
C VAL A 10 -67.17 -4.74 -6.01
N SER A 11 -66.37 -4.36 -7.03
CA SER A 11 -66.95 -3.84 -8.28
C SER A 11 -66.10 -4.26 -9.46
N LEU A 12 -66.64 -5.10 -10.26
CA LEU A 12 -66.21 -5.63 -11.54
C LEU A 12 -66.48 -4.59 -12.62
N ALA A 13 -65.46 -4.14 -13.34
CA ALA A 13 -65.66 -3.42 -14.61
C ALA A 13 -64.69 -3.99 -15.65
N LEU A 14 -65.23 -4.71 -16.61
CA LEU A 14 -64.58 -5.07 -17.87
C LEU A 14 -64.44 -3.80 -18.72
N GLY A 15 -63.24 -3.49 -19.13
CA GLY A 15 -62.94 -2.48 -20.13
C GLY A 15 -61.92 -3.04 -21.11
N ALA A 16 -62.35 -3.30 -22.32
CA ALA A 16 -61.57 -3.87 -23.41
C ALA A 16 -60.67 -2.83 -24.07
N CYS A 17 -59.56 -3.34 -24.62
CA CYS A 17 -58.83 -2.88 -25.83
C CYS A 17 -58.13 -1.55 -25.83
N SER A 18 -56.84 -1.62 -26.00
CA SER A 18 -56.14 -1.15 -27.24
C SER A 18 -54.66 -1.32 -27.10
N SER A 19 -54.12 -2.23 -27.84
CA SER A 19 -52.66 -2.43 -27.99
C SER A 19 -52.09 -1.29 -28.78
N ILE A 20 -51.32 -0.42 -28.15
CA ILE A 20 -50.41 0.54 -28.81
C ILE A 20 -49.01 -0.03 -28.68
N PRO A 21 -48.29 -0.28 -29.77
CA PRO A 21 -46.87 -0.62 -29.67
C PRO A 21 -46.09 0.64 -29.25
N SER A 22 -45.78 0.74 -27.96
CA SER A 22 -44.82 1.71 -27.48
C SER A 22 -43.41 1.27 -27.85
N THR A 23 -42.91 1.87 -28.91
CA THR A 23 -41.47 1.85 -29.21
C THR A 23 -40.79 2.68 -28.14
N ALA A 24 -40.35 2.07 -27.07
CA ALA A 24 -39.49 2.70 -26.09
C ALA A 24 -38.07 2.84 -26.67
N PRO A 25 -37.47 4.03 -26.66
CA PRO A 25 -36.07 4.17 -26.97
C PRO A 25 -35.27 3.45 -25.87
N SER A 26 -34.56 2.38 -26.25
CA SER A 26 -33.56 1.74 -25.40
C SER A 26 -32.42 2.69 -25.14
N ASN A 27 -32.57 3.55 -24.15
CA ASN A 27 -31.43 4.23 -23.57
C ASN A 27 -30.70 3.22 -22.66
N SER A 28 -29.84 2.39 -23.27
CA SER A 28 -28.82 1.67 -22.53
C SER A 28 -27.86 2.70 -21.96
N PRO A 29 -27.70 2.83 -20.65
CA PRO A 29 -26.64 3.65 -20.10
C PRO A 29 -25.32 3.02 -20.57
N SER A 30 -24.58 3.74 -21.42
CA SER A 30 -23.20 3.40 -21.75
C SER A 30 -22.38 3.53 -20.45
N THR A 31 -22.24 2.41 -19.76
CA THR A 31 -21.35 2.32 -18.61
C THR A 31 -19.92 2.42 -19.15
N ALA A 32 -19.39 3.64 -19.16
CA ALA A 32 -17.96 3.84 -19.35
C ALA A 32 -17.23 2.97 -18.34
N PRO A 33 -16.20 2.22 -18.74
CA PRO A 33 -15.42 1.43 -17.79
C PRO A 33 -14.85 2.40 -16.74
N ALA A 34 -15.28 2.22 -15.49
CA ALA A 34 -14.64 2.91 -14.37
C ALA A 34 -13.18 2.48 -14.38
N THR A 35 -12.28 3.43 -14.60
CA THR A 35 -10.85 3.20 -14.50
C THR A 35 -10.58 2.77 -13.07
N ALA A 36 -10.38 1.50 -12.84
CA ALA A 36 -10.02 0.97 -11.53
C ALA A 36 -8.70 1.65 -11.13
N VAL A 37 -8.75 2.50 -10.13
CA VAL A 37 -7.55 3.08 -9.51
C VAL A 37 -6.78 1.90 -8.93
N ALA A 38 -5.62 1.59 -9.51
CA ALA A 38 -4.79 0.49 -9.04
C ALA A 38 -4.37 0.79 -7.59
N THR A 39 -4.67 -0.14 -6.68
CA THR A 39 -4.22 -0.05 -5.30
C THR A 39 -2.69 -0.04 -5.28
N PRO A 40 -2.05 0.92 -4.61
CA PRO A 40 -0.61 0.96 -4.54
C PRO A 40 -0.07 -0.30 -3.85
N THR A 41 1.01 -0.87 -4.38
CA THR A 41 1.64 -2.07 -3.83
C THR A 41 3.15 -1.97 -3.85
N LEU A 42 3.80 -2.58 -2.88
CA LEU A 42 5.25 -2.77 -2.86
C LEU A 42 5.69 -4.07 -3.57
N ALA A 43 4.78 -4.99 -3.84
CA ALA A 43 5.10 -6.27 -4.44
C ALA A 43 5.80 -6.12 -5.81
N GLY A 44 6.89 -6.84 -6.02
CA GLY A 44 7.68 -6.79 -7.25
C GLY A 44 8.52 -5.52 -7.40
N THR A 45 8.74 -4.77 -6.33
CA THR A 45 9.53 -3.53 -6.38
C THR A 45 10.86 -3.65 -5.66
N SER A 46 11.86 -2.91 -6.15
CA SER A 46 13.19 -2.83 -5.55
C SER A 46 13.61 -1.39 -5.34
N TRP A 47 14.29 -1.14 -4.24
CA TRP A 47 14.60 0.18 -3.73
C TRP A 47 16.02 0.24 -3.20
N ARG A 48 16.70 1.36 -3.42
CA ARG A 48 18.00 1.67 -2.80
C ARG A 48 17.85 2.82 -1.82
N LEU A 49 18.60 2.79 -0.74
CA LEU A 49 18.54 3.82 0.28
C LEU A 49 19.15 5.12 -0.23
N ALA A 50 18.38 6.20 -0.16
CA ALA A 50 18.84 7.55 -0.45
C ALA A 50 19.29 8.28 0.82
N SER A 51 18.49 8.19 1.91
CA SER A 51 18.79 8.84 3.18
C SER A 51 17.91 8.32 4.32
N PHE A 52 18.36 8.61 5.54
CA PHE A 52 17.53 8.57 6.74
C PHE A 52 17.39 9.98 7.30
N GLN A 53 16.19 10.36 7.66
CA GLN A 53 15.84 11.62 8.30
C GLN A 53 15.27 11.32 9.68
N ALA A 54 15.95 11.73 10.73
CA ALA A 54 15.39 11.72 12.07
C ALA A 54 14.42 12.90 12.21
N ASN A 55 13.37 12.72 13.01
CA ASN A 55 12.34 13.75 13.19
C ASN A 55 12.70 14.73 14.33
N ASP A 56 13.97 14.82 14.66
CA ASP A 56 14.49 15.78 15.63
C ASP A 56 14.97 17.03 14.89
N ASP A 57 14.47 18.18 15.32
CA ASP A 57 14.77 19.48 14.73
C ASP A 57 16.29 19.74 14.67
N GLY A 58 16.81 19.82 13.46
CA GLY A 58 18.16 20.31 13.17
C GLY A 58 19.21 19.27 12.81
N ARG A 59 18.94 17.97 12.80
CA ARG A 59 19.91 16.97 12.32
C ARG A 59 19.89 16.84 10.81
N GLN A 60 21.09 16.82 10.23
CA GLN A 60 21.24 16.53 8.81
C GLN A 60 20.83 15.10 8.50
N ALA A 61 20.21 14.89 7.33
CA ALA A 61 19.88 13.58 6.83
C ALA A 61 21.16 12.72 6.70
N LEU A 62 21.15 11.52 7.28
CA LEU A 62 22.22 10.54 7.10
C LEU A 62 22.08 9.93 5.70
N ARG A 63 23.20 9.86 4.98
CA ARG A 63 23.27 9.25 3.64
C ARG A 63 24.22 8.07 3.66
N PRO A 64 23.94 7.01 2.86
CA PRO A 64 24.87 5.89 2.74
C PRO A 64 26.17 6.34 2.06
N GLY A 65 27.28 5.78 2.50
CA GLY A 65 28.60 6.01 1.88
C GLY A 65 28.70 5.40 0.48
N SER A 66 27.89 4.36 0.19
CA SER A 66 27.78 3.75 -1.13
C SER A 66 26.31 3.75 -1.58
N PRO A 67 25.99 4.28 -2.76
CA PRO A 67 24.60 4.36 -3.24
C PRO A 67 23.92 2.98 -3.40
N ASP A 68 24.70 1.94 -3.71
CA ASP A 68 24.17 0.58 -3.89
C ASP A 68 24.45 -0.32 -2.67
N GLY A 69 24.89 0.27 -1.56
CA GLY A 69 25.19 -0.46 -0.32
C GLY A 69 23.95 -1.02 0.36
N PHE A 70 22.82 -0.37 0.23
CA PHE A 70 21.62 -0.68 1.00
C PHE A 70 20.39 -0.77 0.11
N THR A 71 19.80 -1.96 -0.01
CA THR A 71 18.61 -2.18 -0.85
C THR A 71 17.54 -3.00 -0.15
N LEU A 72 16.29 -2.74 -0.52
CA LEU A 72 15.12 -3.55 -0.19
C LEU A 72 14.49 -4.04 -1.49
N SER A 73 14.17 -5.33 -1.58
CA SER A 73 13.41 -5.90 -2.68
C SER A 73 12.21 -6.66 -2.13
N PHE A 74 11.02 -6.20 -2.49
CA PHE A 74 9.75 -6.78 -2.06
C PHE A 74 9.28 -7.79 -3.11
N GLY A 75 9.48 -9.08 -2.85
CA GLY A 75 9.04 -10.15 -3.73
C GLY A 75 7.51 -10.24 -3.81
N GLN A 76 6.99 -10.70 -4.93
CA GLN A 76 5.55 -10.96 -5.10
C GLN A 76 5.06 -12.15 -4.23
N ASP A 77 5.98 -12.96 -3.76
CA ASP A 77 5.77 -14.11 -2.90
C ASP A 77 5.71 -13.77 -1.40
N GLY A 78 5.71 -12.48 -1.03
CA GLY A 78 5.74 -12.03 0.36
C GLY A 78 7.10 -12.14 1.02
N ARG A 79 8.18 -12.35 0.25
CA ARG A 79 9.55 -12.37 0.78
C ARG A 79 10.27 -11.06 0.49
N LEU A 80 10.88 -10.53 1.53
CA LEU A 80 11.79 -9.39 1.46
C LEU A 80 13.22 -9.91 1.31
N ALA A 81 13.95 -9.37 0.35
CA ALA A 81 15.40 -9.47 0.30
C ALA A 81 16.00 -8.12 0.69
N VAL A 82 17.04 -8.16 1.52
CA VAL A 82 17.74 -6.95 1.97
C VAL A 82 19.23 -7.06 1.67
N LYS A 83 19.82 -5.94 1.30
CA LYS A 83 21.27 -5.74 1.29
C LYS A 83 21.61 -4.67 2.32
N LEU A 84 22.50 -4.98 3.22
CA LEU A 84 22.98 -4.11 4.29
C LEU A 84 24.51 -4.02 4.16
N ASP A 85 24.95 -3.21 3.21
CA ASP A 85 26.35 -3.08 2.77
C ASP A 85 26.89 -4.43 2.27
N CYS A 86 27.85 -5.04 2.95
CA CYS A 86 28.41 -6.36 2.61
C CYS A 86 27.53 -7.52 3.12
N ASN A 87 26.53 -7.25 3.95
CA ASN A 87 25.59 -8.26 4.44
C ASN A 87 24.34 -8.37 3.58
N ARG A 88 23.76 -9.56 3.56
CA ARG A 88 22.49 -9.85 2.88
C ARG A 88 21.57 -10.57 3.83
N GLY A 89 20.29 -10.35 3.63
CA GLY A 89 19.28 -11.03 4.44
C GLY A 89 17.97 -11.21 3.68
N ASN A 90 17.11 -11.99 4.29
CA ASN A 90 15.74 -12.19 3.82
C ASN A 90 14.81 -12.45 5.00
N GLY A 91 13.53 -12.17 4.78
CA GLY A 91 12.47 -12.38 5.76
C GLY A 91 11.10 -12.23 5.11
N PRO A 92 10.01 -12.49 5.84
CA PRO A 92 8.68 -12.22 5.34
C PRO A 92 8.35 -10.73 5.46
N TRP A 93 7.46 -10.25 4.59
CA TRP A 93 6.90 -8.90 4.66
C TRP A 93 5.42 -8.90 4.33
N GLN A 94 4.72 -7.89 4.85
CA GLN A 94 3.34 -7.57 4.51
C GLN A 94 3.17 -6.06 4.46
N ALA A 95 2.40 -5.58 3.49
CA ALA A 95 1.98 -4.19 3.41
C ALA A 95 0.48 -4.13 3.13
N VAL A 96 -0.22 -3.26 3.84
CA VAL A 96 -1.63 -3.01 3.63
C VAL A 96 -1.78 -1.54 3.28
N ALA A 97 -2.33 -1.26 2.10
CA ALA A 97 -2.65 0.10 1.71
C ALA A 97 -3.82 0.62 2.56
N THR A 98 -3.65 1.80 3.14
CA THR A 98 -4.70 2.49 3.90
C THR A 98 -5.25 3.70 3.15
N ASP A 99 -4.50 4.16 2.15
CA ASP A 99 -4.91 5.23 1.23
C ASP A 99 -4.32 5.01 -0.17
N ALA A 100 -4.52 5.96 -1.08
CA ALA A 100 -4.05 5.89 -2.48
C ALA A 100 -2.52 5.93 -2.63
N THR A 101 -1.76 6.23 -1.60
CA THR A 101 -0.32 6.46 -1.67
C THR A 101 0.49 5.60 -0.72
N GLY A 102 -0.12 5.00 0.31
CA GLY A 102 0.62 4.30 1.35
C GLY A 102 -0.23 3.50 2.32
N GLY A 103 0.39 3.11 3.43
CA GLY A 103 -0.27 2.32 4.45
C GLY A 103 0.66 1.76 5.52
N THR A 104 0.28 0.62 6.07
CA THR A 104 1.06 -0.07 7.10
C THR A 104 2.04 -1.06 6.48
N LEU A 105 3.20 -1.19 7.09
CA LEU A 105 4.26 -2.13 6.73
C LEU A 105 4.60 -3.00 7.95
N THR A 106 4.67 -4.29 7.73
CA THR A 106 5.15 -5.25 8.75
C THR A 106 6.27 -6.07 8.14
N LEU A 107 7.43 -6.00 8.76
CA LEU A 107 8.55 -6.87 8.45
C LEU A 107 8.64 -7.94 9.55
N GLY A 108 8.63 -9.20 9.15
CA GLY A 108 8.90 -10.30 10.08
C GLY A 108 10.41 -10.44 10.37
N PRO A 109 10.81 -11.48 11.09
CA PRO A 109 12.22 -11.71 11.37
C PRO A 109 13.05 -11.79 10.08
N VAL A 110 14.06 -10.94 9.97
CA VAL A 110 15.00 -10.91 8.85
C VAL A 110 16.28 -11.63 9.26
N ALA A 111 16.54 -12.78 8.65
CA ALA A 111 17.82 -13.47 8.83
C ALA A 111 18.88 -12.80 7.96
N THR A 112 19.99 -12.39 8.55
CA THR A 112 21.08 -11.70 7.85
C THR A 112 22.40 -12.42 8.04
N THR A 113 23.29 -12.32 7.06
CA THR A 113 24.70 -12.64 7.23
C THR A 113 25.35 -11.64 8.20
N ARG A 114 26.50 -11.99 8.76
CA ARG A 114 27.22 -11.15 9.73
C ARG A 114 28.70 -11.04 9.34
N ALA A 115 28.95 -10.58 8.11
CA ALA A 115 30.29 -10.21 7.71
C ALA A 115 30.68 -8.87 8.37
N MET A 116 31.94 -8.69 8.64
CA MET A 116 32.45 -7.41 9.15
C MET A 116 32.60 -6.44 7.97
N CYS A 117 31.66 -5.51 7.87
CA CYS A 117 31.67 -4.46 6.85
C CYS A 117 32.42 -3.22 7.36
N PRO A 118 32.92 -2.38 6.45
CA PRO A 118 33.37 -1.05 6.83
C PRO A 118 32.30 -0.28 7.58
N PRO A 119 32.65 0.55 8.56
CA PRO A 119 31.65 1.31 9.31
C PRO A 119 30.84 2.26 8.39
N ASP A 120 29.52 2.17 8.46
CA ASP A 120 28.58 3.10 7.83
C ASP A 120 27.50 3.48 8.85
N ALA A 121 27.36 4.78 9.12
CA ALA A 121 26.46 5.27 10.17
C ALA A 121 25.00 4.98 9.86
N VAL A 122 24.57 5.17 8.60
CA VAL A 122 23.19 4.91 8.21
C VAL A 122 22.91 3.42 8.12
N GLY A 123 23.90 2.63 7.69
CA GLY A 123 23.77 1.18 7.61
C GLY A 123 23.62 0.51 8.96
N SER A 124 24.42 0.94 9.94
CA SER A 124 24.31 0.47 11.33
C SER A 124 22.93 0.82 11.92
N ARG A 125 22.44 2.03 11.63
CA ARG A 125 21.11 2.48 12.04
C ARG A 125 20.01 1.66 11.36
N LEU A 126 20.05 1.50 10.04
CA LEU A 126 19.06 0.73 9.28
C LEU A 126 18.97 -0.71 9.77
N ALA A 127 20.10 -1.37 10.03
CA ALA A 127 20.09 -2.74 10.52
C ALA A 127 19.34 -2.89 11.86
N GLN A 128 19.41 -1.88 12.72
CA GLN A 128 18.68 -1.85 14.00
C GLN A 128 17.21 -1.51 13.82
N ASP A 129 16.90 -0.56 12.95
CA ASP A 129 15.56 -0.01 12.75
C ASP A 129 14.68 -0.88 11.83
N LEU A 130 15.28 -1.73 10.99
CA LEU A 130 14.55 -2.52 9.98
C LEU A 130 13.35 -3.30 10.56
N PRO A 131 13.46 -3.99 11.71
CA PRO A 131 12.31 -4.69 12.31
C PRO A 131 11.24 -3.75 12.86
N ALA A 132 11.59 -2.48 13.06
CA ALA A 132 10.72 -1.46 13.64
C ALA A 132 9.98 -0.63 12.60
N LEU A 133 10.22 -0.79 11.30
CA LEU A 133 9.47 -0.08 10.26
C LEU A 133 7.98 -0.44 10.34
N ARG A 134 7.11 0.58 10.28
CA ARG A 134 5.64 0.41 10.47
C ARG A 134 4.80 1.00 9.37
N THR A 135 5.31 1.98 8.65
CA THR A 135 4.55 2.66 7.60
C THR A 135 5.33 2.68 6.29
N TRP A 136 4.60 2.77 5.20
CA TRP A 136 5.16 2.99 3.87
C TRP A 136 4.33 4.03 3.13
N ARG A 137 4.98 4.79 2.25
CA ARG A 137 4.35 5.75 1.34
C ARG A 137 5.12 5.80 0.04
N LEU A 138 4.40 5.81 -1.07
CA LEU A 138 4.93 6.07 -2.40
C LEU A 138 4.59 7.50 -2.79
N GLN A 139 5.59 8.30 -3.08
CA GLN A 139 5.43 9.67 -3.52
C GLN A 139 6.61 10.04 -4.43
N ASP A 140 6.34 10.70 -5.56
CA ASP A 140 7.36 11.19 -6.50
C ASP A 140 8.40 10.12 -6.90
N ASN A 141 7.91 8.91 -7.22
CA ASN A 141 8.73 7.73 -7.54
C ASN A 141 9.72 7.32 -6.44
N ARG A 142 9.47 7.72 -5.21
CA ARG A 142 10.23 7.34 -4.01
C ARG A 142 9.37 6.54 -3.06
N LEU A 143 10.01 5.67 -2.29
CA LEU A 143 9.40 5.00 -1.15
C LEU A 143 9.90 5.67 0.12
N TYR A 144 8.99 5.94 1.02
CA TYR A 144 9.23 6.42 2.38
C TYR A 144 8.81 5.32 3.34
N THR A 145 9.69 4.88 4.22
CA THR A 145 9.35 3.94 5.28
C THR A 145 9.58 4.58 6.64
N GLY A 146 8.54 4.60 7.46
CA GLY A 146 8.52 5.32 8.72
C GLY A 146 8.69 4.40 9.93
N LEU A 147 9.38 4.93 10.94
CA LEU A 147 9.48 4.36 12.27
C LEU A 147 8.27 4.76 13.12
N PRO A 148 7.96 4.00 14.19
CA PRO A 148 6.89 4.36 15.11
C PRO A 148 7.20 5.68 15.84
N ALA A 149 6.14 6.34 16.32
CA ALA A 149 6.22 7.59 17.08
C ALA A 149 7.07 8.68 16.38
N ASP A 150 7.00 8.71 15.04
CA ASP A 150 7.73 9.68 14.22
C ASP A 150 9.24 9.75 14.50
N ALA A 151 9.85 8.63 14.92
CA ALA A 151 11.27 8.59 15.26
C ALA A 151 12.20 8.81 14.05
N GLY A 152 11.66 8.72 12.83
CA GLY A 152 12.37 9.03 11.60
C GLY A 152 11.82 8.29 10.39
N VAL A 153 12.32 8.71 9.23
CA VAL A 153 11.89 8.21 7.93
C VAL A 153 13.11 7.84 7.09
N TYR A 154 13.08 6.66 6.51
CA TYR A 154 13.99 6.22 5.47
C TYR A 154 13.42 6.58 4.10
N VAL A 155 14.21 7.24 3.28
CA VAL A 155 13.87 7.62 1.91
C VAL A 155 14.60 6.71 0.95
N TRP A 156 13.87 6.12 0.03
CA TRP A 156 14.38 5.15 -0.93
C TRP A 156 14.10 5.60 -2.36
N GLU A 157 15.03 5.37 -3.24
CA GLU A 157 14.88 5.56 -4.69
C GLU A 157 14.58 4.22 -5.37
N ARG A 158 13.72 4.26 -6.37
CA ARG A 158 13.36 3.06 -7.11
C ARG A 158 14.54 2.55 -7.92
N ILE A 159 14.80 1.25 -7.84
CA ILE A 159 15.69 0.55 -8.77
C ILE A 159 14.82 0.09 -9.94
N THR A 160 15.10 0.62 -11.12
CA THR A 160 14.50 0.16 -12.37
C THR A 160 15.36 -0.98 -12.92
N PRO A 161 14.76 -2.09 -13.39
CA PRO A 161 15.50 -3.20 -14.01
C PRO A 161 16.21 -2.76 -15.27
#